data_953283ccf1716f1a472e26fd2478278a
#
_entry.id   953283ccf1716f1a472e26fd2478278a
#
_cell.length_a   1.000
_cell.length_b   1.000
_cell.length_c   1.000
_cell.angle_alpha   90.00
_cell.angle_beta   90.00
_cell.angle_gamma   90.00
#
_symmetry.space_group_name_H-M   'P 1'
#
loop_
_entity.id
_entity.type
_entity.pdbx_description
1 polymer ?
#
loop_
_entity_poly.entity_id
_entity_poly.type
_entity_poly.pdbx_seq_one_letter_code
_entity_poly.pdbx_strand_id
1 'polypeptide(L)'
;LEPAIGLLYTRIVECRRPLPGDSAPLPLERIYDYAGYFLNTLGGRSYLLRRDSKLRMLVTYYSILIVDRANDEKFNRYGIDLRPYIDYLFYDISNQKGLAYRQRYLTRLTALRDKYL
;
A
#
# COMPACT_ATOMS: atom_id res chain seq x y z
N LEU A 1 -6.58 -6.03 13.22
CA LEU A 1 -6.66 -5.55 11.82
C LEU A 1 -5.29 -5.43 11.18
N GLU A 2 -4.33 -4.79 11.84
CA GLU A 2 -2.99 -4.61 11.26
C GLU A 2 -2.31 -5.93 10.92
N PRO A 3 -2.25 -6.93 11.84
CA PRO A 3 -1.62 -8.20 11.50
C PRO A 3 -2.31 -8.93 10.35
N ALA A 4 -3.62 -8.86 10.26
CA ALA A 4 -4.38 -9.53 9.21
C ALA A 4 -4.10 -8.93 7.83
N ILE A 5 -4.08 -7.62 7.73
CA ILE A 5 -3.79 -6.93 6.46
C ILE A 5 -2.34 -7.17 6.05
N GLY A 6 -1.39 -7.08 6.98
CA GLY A 6 0.02 -7.36 6.70
C GLY A 6 0.25 -8.79 6.24
N LEU A 7 -0.42 -9.76 6.86
CA LEU A 7 -0.33 -11.15 6.46
C LEU A 7 -0.91 -11.38 5.06
N LEU A 8 -2.03 -10.73 4.76
CA LEU A 8 -2.66 -10.81 3.44
C LEU A 8 -1.72 -10.25 2.36
N TYR A 9 -1.11 -9.09 2.61
CA TYR A 9 -0.11 -8.51 1.70
C TYR A 9 1.04 -9.49 1.46
N THR A 10 1.61 -10.04 2.52
CA THR A 10 2.73 -10.97 2.43
C THR A 10 2.36 -12.18 1.58
N ARG A 11 1.18 -12.77 1.80
CA ARG A 11 0.76 -13.96 1.07
C ARG A 11 0.52 -13.66 -0.41
N ILE A 12 -0.15 -12.57 -0.73
CA ILE A 12 -0.55 -12.26 -2.11
C ILE A 12 0.60 -11.65 -2.89
N VAL A 13 1.33 -10.73 -2.29
CA VAL A 13 2.33 -9.92 -3.02
C VAL A 13 3.73 -10.53 -2.90
N GLU A 14 4.18 -10.82 -1.69
CA GLU A 14 5.55 -11.30 -1.48
C GLU A 14 5.70 -12.79 -1.76
N CYS A 15 4.80 -13.61 -1.26
CA CYS A 15 4.87 -15.07 -1.43
C CYS A 15 4.16 -15.55 -2.70
N ARG A 16 3.40 -14.69 -3.36
CA ARG A 16 2.72 -15.00 -4.61
C ARG A 16 1.81 -16.22 -4.51
N ARG A 17 1.06 -16.31 -3.43
CA ARG A 17 0.13 -17.42 -3.23
C ARG A 17 -1.22 -17.13 -3.89
N PRO A 18 -1.89 -18.15 -4.47
CA PRO A 18 -3.22 -17.97 -5.03
C PRO A 18 -4.24 -17.52 -3.97
N LEU A 19 -5.24 -16.79 -4.40
CA LEU A 19 -6.40 -16.50 -3.56
C LEU A 19 -7.21 -17.78 -3.34
N PRO A 20 -7.99 -17.88 -2.24
CA PRO A 20 -8.85 -19.04 -2.03
C PRO A 20 -9.76 -19.28 -3.23
N GLY A 21 -9.77 -20.50 -3.74
CA GLY A 21 -10.54 -20.88 -4.91
C GLY A 21 -9.84 -20.70 -6.24
N ASP A 22 -8.71 -20.03 -6.29
CA ASP A 22 -7.93 -19.86 -7.53
C ASP A 22 -6.83 -20.91 -7.62
N SER A 23 -6.50 -21.31 -8.84
CA SER A 23 -5.44 -22.30 -9.09
C SER A 23 -4.08 -21.63 -9.33
N ALA A 24 -4.04 -20.32 -9.57
CA ALA A 24 -2.82 -19.58 -9.87
C ALA A 24 -2.77 -18.27 -9.10
N PRO A 25 -1.55 -17.76 -8.81
CA PRO A 25 -1.40 -16.44 -8.17
C PRO A 25 -2.00 -15.33 -9.02
N LEU A 26 -2.51 -14.29 -8.36
CA LEU A 26 -2.97 -13.09 -9.03
C LEU A 26 -1.76 -12.41 -9.69
N PRO A 27 -1.83 -12.05 -10.99
CA PRO A 27 -0.71 -11.36 -11.65
C PRO A 27 -0.35 -10.06 -10.94
N LEU A 28 0.94 -9.77 -10.85
CA LEU A 28 1.41 -8.58 -10.14
C LEU A 28 0.93 -7.29 -10.80
N GLU A 29 0.81 -7.26 -12.13
CA GLU A 29 0.25 -6.12 -12.85
C GLU A 29 -1.19 -5.83 -12.43
N ARG A 30 -1.96 -6.87 -12.12
CA ARG A 30 -3.33 -6.72 -11.67
C ARG A 30 -3.40 -6.17 -10.25
N ILE A 31 -2.52 -6.62 -9.38
CA ILE A 31 -2.38 -6.09 -8.03
C ILE A 31 -2.00 -4.60 -8.11
N TYR A 32 -1.11 -4.25 -9.01
CA TYR A 32 -0.72 -2.87 -9.27
C TYR A 32 -1.92 -2.02 -9.75
N ASP A 33 -2.75 -2.57 -10.63
CA ASP A 33 -3.93 -1.85 -11.10
C ASP A 33 -4.87 -1.50 -9.94
N TYR A 34 -5.09 -2.43 -9.02
CA TYR A 34 -5.92 -2.17 -7.84
C TYR A 34 -5.27 -1.12 -6.92
N ALA A 35 -3.98 -1.21 -6.69
CA ALA A 35 -3.26 -0.24 -5.87
C ALA A 35 -3.30 1.16 -6.48
N GLY A 36 -3.06 1.26 -7.78
CA GLY A 36 -3.12 2.52 -8.50
C GLY A 36 -4.51 3.13 -8.49
N TYR A 37 -5.52 2.31 -8.71
CA TYR A 37 -6.91 2.76 -8.65
C TYR A 37 -7.24 3.29 -7.25
N PHE A 38 -6.81 2.59 -6.21
CA PHE A 38 -7.03 3.04 -4.84
C PHE A 38 -6.35 4.40 -4.59
N LEU A 39 -5.09 4.54 -4.96
CA LEU A 39 -4.36 5.78 -4.74
C LEU A 39 -4.97 6.96 -5.49
N ASN A 40 -5.36 6.75 -6.75
CA ASN A 40 -5.78 7.85 -7.62
C ASN A 40 -7.26 8.19 -7.51
N THR A 41 -8.13 7.25 -7.14
CA THR A 41 -9.57 7.47 -7.20
C THR A 41 -10.32 7.07 -5.95
N LEU A 42 -10.06 5.88 -5.42
CA LEU A 42 -10.89 5.30 -4.36
C LEU A 42 -10.54 5.83 -2.98
N GLY A 43 -9.25 6.10 -2.72
CA GLY A 43 -8.79 6.50 -1.40
C GLY A 43 -9.47 7.75 -0.85
N GLY A 44 -9.82 8.69 -1.73
CA GLY A 44 -10.51 9.91 -1.34
C GLY A 44 -12.03 9.84 -1.42
N ARG A 45 -12.60 8.80 -2.03
CA ARG A 45 -14.03 8.72 -2.33
C ARG A 45 -14.79 7.66 -1.57
N SER A 46 -14.12 6.65 -1.04
CA SER A 46 -14.78 5.60 -0.28
C SER A 46 -15.26 6.15 1.07
N TYR A 47 -16.57 6.08 1.29
CA TYR A 47 -17.17 6.49 2.55
C TYR A 47 -16.62 5.69 3.74
N LEU A 48 -16.48 4.37 3.57
CA LEU A 48 -15.96 3.50 4.62
C LEU A 48 -14.50 3.84 4.96
N LEU A 49 -13.68 4.08 3.94
CA LEU A 49 -12.28 4.42 4.15
C LEU A 49 -12.09 5.81 4.74
N ARG A 50 -13.00 6.75 4.45
CA ARG A 50 -12.97 8.06 5.09
C ARG A 50 -13.34 8.00 6.56
N ARG A 51 -14.22 7.07 6.94
CA ARG A 51 -14.63 6.89 8.34
C ARG A 51 -13.58 6.14 9.16
N ASP A 52 -12.88 5.21 8.56
CA ASP A 52 -11.86 4.42 9.25
C ASP A 52 -10.48 4.88 8.81
N SER A 53 -9.91 5.81 9.58
CA SER A 53 -8.60 6.38 9.27
C SER A 53 -7.48 5.35 9.34
N LYS A 54 -7.58 4.36 10.24
CA LYS A 54 -6.57 3.30 10.33
C LYS A 54 -6.59 2.41 9.10
N LEU A 55 -7.77 1.99 8.67
CA LEU A 55 -7.90 1.18 7.47
C LEU A 55 -7.39 1.94 6.25
N ARG A 56 -7.76 3.22 6.11
CA ARG A 56 -7.27 4.06 5.02
C ARG A 56 -5.75 4.13 5.00
N MET A 57 -5.13 4.37 6.15
CA MET A 57 -3.67 4.44 6.24
C MET A 57 -3.01 3.11 5.86
N LEU A 58 -3.55 1.98 6.32
CA LEU A 58 -3.00 0.67 6.00
C LEU A 58 -3.11 0.34 4.53
N VAL A 59 -4.27 0.58 3.92
CA VAL A 59 -4.46 0.32 2.49
C VAL A 59 -3.57 1.25 1.66
N THR A 60 -3.43 2.50 2.05
CA THR A 60 -2.51 3.44 1.39
C THR A 60 -1.07 2.96 1.51
N TYR A 61 -0.66 2.52 2.68
CA TYR A 61 0.70 2.02 2.91
C TYR A 61 1.04 0.83 2.00
N TYR A 62 0.17 -0.18 1.98
CA TYR A 62 0.43 -1.36 1.15
C TYR A 62 0.31 -1.06 -0.34
N SER A 63 -0.56 -0.12 -0.73
CA SER A 63 -0.63 0.35 -2.11
C SER A 63 0.67 1.03 -2.55
N ILE A 64 1.28 1.82 -1.68
CA ILE A 64 2.58 2.42 -1.94
C ILE A 64 3.64 1.34 -2.14
N LEU A 65 3.67 0.31 -1.29
CA LEU A 65 4.63 -0.78 -1.43
C LEU A 65 4.45 -1.54 -2.75
N ILE A 66 3.22 -1.73 -3.17
CA ILE A 66 2.91 -2.40 -4.44
C ILE A 66 3.41 -1.58 -5.63
N VAL A 67 3.16 -0.28 -5.64
CA VAL A 67 3.64 0.59 -6.73
C VAL A 67 5.17 0.73 -6.71
N ASP A 68 5.78 0.75 -5.52
CA ASP A 68 7.23 0.72 -5.40
C ASP A 68 7.81 -0.54 -6.06
N ARG A 69 7.19 -1.69 -5.82
CA ARG A 69 7.61 -2.93 -6.48
C ARG A 69 7.41 -2.86 -7.98
N ALA A 70 6.33 -2.24 -8.44
CA ALA A 70 6.11 -2.01 -9.88
C ALA A 70 7.22 -1.15 -10.49
N ASN A 71 7.70 -0.14 -9.77
CA ASN A 71 8.84 0.66 -10.22
C ASN A 71 10.11 -0.18 -10.34
N ASP A 72 10.38 -1.03 -9.37
CA ASP A 72 11.56 -1.90 -9.38
C ASP A 72 11.52 -2.91 -10.54
N GLU A 73 10.33 -3.40 -10.87
CA GLU A 73 10.13 -4.37 -11.95
C GLU A 73 9.73 -3.70 -13.27
N LYS A 74 9.73 -2.37 -13.32
CA LYS A 74 9.57 -1.54 -14.54
C LYS A 74 8.23 -1.74 -15.23
N PHE A 75 7.15 -1.92 -14.47
CA PHE A 75 5.80 -1.96 -15.04
C PHE A 75 4.84 -0.90 -14.44
N ASN A 76 5.36 0.21 -13.92
CA ASN A 76 4.54 1.33 -13.45
C ASN A 76 3.97 2.09 -14.67
N ARG A 77 3.03 1.42 -15.37
CA ARG A 77 2.55 1.88 -16.68
C ARG A 77 1.72 3.16 -16.63
N TYR A 78 1.14 3.49 -15.46
CA TYR A 78 0.39 4.73 -15.29
C TYR A 78 1.26 5.89 -14.80
N GLY A 79 2.55 5.66 -14.59
CA GLY A 79 3.47 6.70 -14.14
C GLY A 79 3.09 7.28 -12.77
N ILE A 80 2.64 6.42 -11.84
CA ILE A 80 2.22 6.89 -10.53
C ILE A 80 3.43 7.43 -9.78
N ASP A 81 3.37 8.70 -9.38
CA ASP A 81 4.41 9.33 -8.57
C ASP A 81 4.10 9.09 -7.09
N LEU A 82 4.97 8.33 -6.43
CA LEU A 82 4.78 7.96 -5.03
C LEU A 82 5.11 9.07 -4.04
N ARG A 83 5.88 10.08 -4.43
CA ARG A 83 6.38 11.09 -3.50
C ARG A 83 5.28 11.78 -2.70
N PRO A 84 4.21 12.30 -3.33
CA PRO A 84 3.16 12.94 -2.54
C PRO A 84 2.46 11.97 -1.58
N TYR A 85 2.25 10.72 -2.00
CA TYR A 85 1.59 9.73 -1.15
C TYR A 85 2.47 9.33 0.05
N ILE A 86 3.77 9.21 -0.16
CA ILE A 86 4.72 8.89 0.92
C ILE A 86 4.73 10.00 1.96
N ASP A 87 4.83 11.26 1.54
CA ASP A 87 4.85 12.41 2.45
C ASP A 87 3.53 12.53 3.22
N TYR A 88 2.43 12.38 2.52
CA TYR A 88 1.10 12.45 3.11
C TYR A 88 0.91 11.39 4.18
N LEU A 89 1.24 10.16 3.84
CA LEU A 89 1.07 9.02 4.75
C LEU A 89 2.03 9.10 5.92
N PHE A 90 3.27 9.51 5.69
CA PHE A 90 4.24 9.69 6.76
C PHE A 90 3.69 10.65 7.83
N TYR A 91 3.13 11.77 7.39
CA TYR A 91 2.53 12.73 8.30
C TYR A 91 1.33 12.13 9.05
N ASP A 92 0.44 11.45 8.33
CA ASP A 92 -0.76 10.87 8.93
C ASP A 92 -0.40 9.80 9.98
N ILE A 93 0.53 8.92 9.65
CA ILE A 93 0.96 7.85 10.58
C ILE A 93 1.70 8.43 11.78
N SER A 94 2.50 9.48 11.58
CA SER A 94 3.23 10.14 12.67
C SER A 94 2.26 10.68 13.72
N ASN A 95 1.08 11.10 13.31
CA ASN A 95 0.07 11.66 14.20
C ASN A 95 -0.96 10.64 14.69
N GLN A 96 -0.86 9.38 14.25
CA GLN A 96 -1.81 8.34 14.63
C GLN A 96 -1.25 7.48 15.75
N LYS A 97 -1.87 7.56 16.94
CA LYS A 97 -1.41 6.83 18.11
C LYS A 97 -1.95 5.40 18.20
N GLY A 98 -2.96 5.07 17.43
CA GLY A 98 -3.66 3.79 17.55
C GLY A 98 -3.08 2.65 16.71
N LEU A 99 -1.96 2.85 16.01
CA LEU A 99 -1.33 1.81 15.20
C LEU A 99 -0.24 1.09 16.00
N ALA A 100 -0.39 -0.22 16.16
CA ALA A 100 0.56 -1.03 16.94
C ALA A 100 1.93 -1.09 16.28
N TYR A 101 2.00 -1.13 14.94
CA TYR A 101 3.25 -1.22 14.20
C TYR A 101 3.67 0.12 13.59
N ARG A 102 3.25 1.21 14.20
CA ARG A 102 3.50 2.58 13.72
C ARG A 102 4.97 2.81 13.37
N GLN A 103 5.89 2.43 14.24
CA GLN A 103 7.32 2.64 14.01
C GLN A 103 7.83 1.86 12.80
N ARG A 104 7.31 0.67 12.57
CA ARG A 104 7.67 -0.14 11.40
C ARG A 104 7.27 0.58 10.10
N TYR A 105 6.07 1.14 10.06
CA TYR A 105 5.59 1.88 8.89
C TYR A 105 6.43 3.13 8.65
N LEU A 106 6.73 3.88 9.70
CA LEU A 106 7.52 5.09 9.58
C LEU A 106 8.94 4.80 9.09
N THR A 107 9.56 3.74 9.60
CA THR A 107 10.90 3.32 9.16
C THR A 107 10.89 2.98 7.66
N ARG A 108 9.90 2.22 7.21
CA ARG A 108 9.79 1.86 5.80
C ARG A 108 9.52 3.07 4.91
N LEU A 109 8.63 3.97 5.35
CA LEU A 109 8.32 5.18 4.60
C LEU A 109 9.52 6.12 4.52
N THR A 110 10.34 6.18 5.56
CA THR A 110 11.60 6.96 5.52
C THR A 110 12.54 6.41 4.45
N ALA A 111 12.70 5.10 4.41
CA ALA A 111 13.53 4.45 3.38
C ALA A 111 12.99 4.72 1.97
N LEU A 112 11.67 4.65 1.79
CA LEU A 112 11.05 4.96 0.51
C LEU A 112 11.20 6.43 0.12
N ARG A 113 11.08 7.33 1.08
CA ARG A 113 11.32 8.76 0.83
C ARG A 113 12.73 8.98 0.31
N ASP A 114 13.71 8.38 0.95
CA ASP A 114 15.11 8.50 0.52
C ASP A 114 15.32 7.93 -0.89
N LYS A 115 14.64 6.84 -1.20
CA LYS A 115 14.73 6.20 -2.51
C LYS A 115 14.21 7.09 -3.64
N TYR A 116 13.17 7.90 -3.38
CA TYR A 116 12.47 8.68 -4.40
C TYR A 116 12.79 10.18 -4.36
N LEU A 117 13.66 10.59 -3.47
CA LEU A 117 14.12 11.99 -3.42
C LEU A 117 15.18 12.30 -4.48
#